data_e41c1cef45c62016af487031079fe264
#
_entry.id   e41c1cef45c62016af487031079fe264
#
_cell.length_a   1.000
_cell.length_b   1.000
_cell.length_c   1.000
_cell.angle_alpha   90.00
_cell.angle_beta   90.00
_cell.angle_gamma   90.00
#
_symmetry.space_group_name_H-M   'P 1'
#
loop_
_entity.id
_entity.type
_entity.pdbx_description
1 polymer ?
#
loop_
_entity_poly.entity_id
_entity_poly.type
_entity_poly.pdbx_seq_one_letter_code
_entity_poly.pdbx_strand_id
1 'polypeptide(L)'
;MSDITDPPSAFATLLGYELTDWREGFARYEMDITDKLGNRQGIPHGGVHATLIDSAMGISGCWTGDAELRMTSLTLSLNVQYIGKAQGSRLICEAHLTGGGRSIYYAEATLTDDLGTLVAKGTGVFKRRQV
;
A
#
# COMPACT_ATOMS: atom_id res chain seq x y z
N MET A 1 14.07 -9.55 2.63
CA MET A 1 13.74 -8.14 2.78
C MET A 1 15.01 -7.35 3.08
N SER A 2 15.10 -6.15 2.60
CA SER A 2 16.20 -5.23 2.87
C SER A 2 16.25 -4.88 4.36
N ASP A 3 17.45 -4.54 4.87
CA ASP A 3 17.59 -4.01 6.23
C ASP A 3 17.04 -2.58 6.36
N ILE A 4 16.70 -1.96 5.25
CA ILE A 4 16.10 -0.63 5.22
C ILE A 4 14.61 -0.78 5.45
N THR A 5 14.13 -0.19 6.53
CA THR A 5 12.73 -0.27 6.92
C THR A 5 12.13 1.12 7.07
N ASP A 6 10.82 1.18 6.94
CA ASP A 6 10.05 2.39 7.22
C ASP A 6 9.23 2.14 8.48
N PRO A 7 9.45 2.90 9.56
CA PRO A 7 8.65 2.73 10.78
C PRO A 7 7.18 2.96 10.49
N PRO A 8 6.27 2.17 11.09
CA PRO A 8 4.85 2.33 10.82
C PRO A 8 4.34 3.69 11.28
N SER A 9 3.44 4.26 10.49
CA SER A 9 2.71 5.47 10.88
C SER A 9 1.73 5.13 12.02
N ALA A 10 1.24 6.16 12.71
CA ALA A 10 0.20 5.98 13.72
C ALA A 10 -1.03 5.31 13.11
N PHE A 11 -1.40 5.67 11.88
CA PHE A 11 -2.54 5.10 11.19
C PHE A 11 -2.33 3.62 10.84
N ALA A 12 -1.12 3.26 10.38
CA ALA A 12 -0.78 1.86 10.11
C ALA A 12 -0.87 1.01 11.37
N THR A 13 -0.39 1.53 12.48
CA THR A 13 -0.46 0.87 13.79
C THR A 13 -1.92 0.71 14.24
N LEU A 14 -2.73 1.74 14.05
CA LEU A 14 -4.15 1.70 14.43
C LEU A 14 -4.90 0.61 13.65
N LEU A 15 -4.72 0.54 12.33
CA LEU A 15 -5.41 -0.43 11.50
C LEU A 15 -4.75 -1.80 11.51
N GLY A 16 -3.45 -1.87 11.74
CA GLY A 16 -2.71 -3.12 11.82
C GLY A 16 -2.14 -3.60 10.50
N TYR A 17 -1.84 -2.69 9.56
CA TYR A 17 -1.14 -3.09 8.34
C TYR A 17 0.37 -2.83 8.47
N GLU A 18 1.15 -3.69 7.82
CA GLU A 18 2.60 -3.68 7.97
C GLU A 18 3.31 -3.87 6.65
N LEU A 19 4.45 -3.22 6.51
CA LEU A 19 5.32 -3.33 5.35
C LEU A 19 6.10 -4.64 5.43
N THR A 20 5.83 -5.56 4.51
CA THR A 20 6.43 -6.90 4.54
C THR A 20 7.53 -7.10 3.50
N ASP A 21 7.57 -6.25 2.47
CA ASP A 21 8.69 -6.22 1.52
C ASP A 21 8.78 -4.82 0.92
N TRP A 22 10.01 -4.33 0.78
CA TRP A 22 10.27 -2.99 0.25
C TRP A 22 11.62 -2.97 -0.44
N ARG A 23 11.61 -2.56 -1.70
CA ARG A 23 12.81 -2.47 -2.53
C ARG A 23 12.58 -1.43 -3.62
N GLU A 24 13.58 -1.19 -4.44
CA GLU A 24 13.48 -0.15 -5.46
C GLU A 24 12.25 -0.36 -6.34
N GLY A 25 11.37 0.62 -6.34
CA GLY A 25 10.17 0.62 -7.18
C GLY A 25 9.09 -0.36 -6.79
N PHE A 26 9.18 -0.97 -5.60
CA PHE A 26 8.23 -1.99 -5.16
C PHE A 26 7.97 -1.89 -3.66
N ALA A 27 6.72 -2.18 -3.26
CA ALA A 27 6.37 -2.34 -1.84
C ALA A 27 5.22 -3.33 -1.69
N ARG A 28 5.23 -4.06 -0.58
CA ARG A 28 4.12 -4.94 -0.19
C ARG A 28 3.70 -4.62 1.24
N TYR A 29 2.42 -4.36 1.42
CA TYR A 29 1.77 -4.26 2.72
C TYR A 29 0.85 -5.44 2.92
N GLU A 30 0.74 -5.92 4.17
CA GLU A 30 -0.15 -7.01 4.54
C GLU A 30 -0.93 -6.64 5.79
N MET A 31 -2.13 -7.19 5.92
CA MET A 31 -3.02 -6.90 7.03
C MET A 31 -3.95 -8.09 7.29
N ASP A 32 -4.08 -8.47 8.55
CA ASP A 32 -5.09 -9.46 8.94
C ASP A 32 -6.49 -8.84 8.84
N ILE A 33 -7.43 -9.63 8.35
CA ILE A 33 -8.84 -9.22 8.29
C ILE A 33 -9.44 -9.47 9.67
N THR A 34 -9.90 -8.39 10.31
CA THR A 34 -10.52 -8.44 11.63
C THR A 34 -11.87 -7.75 11.60
N ASP A 35 -12.72 -8.05 12.59
CA ASP A 35 -14.08 -7.49 12.66
C ASP A 35 -14.11 -5.96 12.72
N LYS A 36 -13.09 -5.36 13.33
CA LYS A 36 -13.02 -3.89 13.45
C LYS A 36 -12.85 -3.18 12.11
N LEU A 37 -12.46 -3.92 11.06
CA LEU A 37 -12.28 -3.36 9.71
C LEU A 37 -13.53 -3.49 8.86
N GLY A 38 -14.57 -4.12 9.41
CA GLY A 38 -15.78 -4.47 8.68
C GLY A 38 -16.68 -3.28 8.39
N ASN A 39 -17.36 -3.37 7.27
CA ASN A 39 -18.50 -2.51 6.96
C ASN A 39 -19.78 -3.09 7.57
N ARG A 40 -20.93 -2.49 7.24
CA ARG A 40 -22.23 -2.96 7.77
C ARG A 40 -22.59 -4.39 7.34
N GLN A 41 -21.94 -4.91 6.29
CA GLN A 41 -22.17 -6.27 5.79
C GLN A 41 -21.21 -7.29 6.40
N GLY A 42 -20.31 -6.87 7.27
CA GLY A 42 -19.34 -7.76 7.91
C GLY A 42 -18.13 -8.13 7.05
N ILE A 43 -17.92 -7.42 5.95
CA ILE A 43 -16.73 -7.59 5.09
C ILE A 43 -15.83 -6.37 5.23
N PRO A 44 -14.54 -6.44 4.88
CA PRO A 44 -13.65 -5.30 5.00
C PRO A 44 -14.20 -4.09 4.29
N HIS A 45 -14.18 -2.94 4.98
CA HIS A 45 -14.66 -1.67 4.43
C HIS A 45 -13.81 -1.28 3.23
N GLY A 46 -14.45 -0.71 2.19
CA GLY A 46 -13.75 -0.24 0.99
C GLY A 46 -12.63 0.76 1.28
N GLY A 47 -12.78 1.55 2.33
CA GLY A 47 -11.73 2.46 2.79
C GLY A 47 -10.46 1.74 3.25
N VAL A 48 -10.57 0.51 3.75
CA VAL A 48 -9.41 -0.32 4.11
C VAL A 48 -8.63 -0.68 2.85
N HIS A 49 -9.32 -1.11 1.80
CA HIS A 49 -8.70 -1.42 0.52
C HIS A 49 -7.96 -0.20 -0.06
N ALA A 50 -8.62 0.95 -0.03
CA ALA A 50 -8.04 2.21 -0.51
C ALA A 50 -6.80 2.60 0.30
N THR A 51 -6.82 2.39 1.61
CA THR A 51 -5.68 2.67 2.49
C THR A 51 -4.46 1.83 2.13
N LEU A 52 -4.65 0.52 1.94
CA LEU A 52 -3.55 -0.38 1.58
C LEU A 52 -2.98 -0.03 0.21
N ILE A 53 -3.84 0.23 -0.75
CA ILE A 53 -3.43 0.59 -2.11
C ILE A 53 -2.68 1.92 -2.12
N ASP A 54 -3.20 2.93 -1.44
CA ASP A 54 -2.55 4.24 -1.32
C ASP A 54 -1.19 4.12 -0.66
N SER A 55 -1.13 3.44 0.47
CA SER A 55 0.10 3.28 1.25
C SER A 55 1.18 2.52 0.47
N ALA A 56 0.81 1.42 -0.16
CA ALA A 56 1.75 0.61 -0.93
C ALA A 56 2.30 1.37 -2.14
N MET A 57 1.42 2.06 -2.88
CA MET A 57 1.85 2.85 -4.03
C MET A 57 2.77 4.00 -3.61
N GLY A 58 2.41 4.70 -2.54
CA GLY A 58 3.22 5.82 -2.05
C GLY A 58 4.62 5.37 -1.67
N ILE A 59 4.73 4.34 -0.85
CA ILE A 59 6.04 3.88 -0.35
C ILE A 59 6.87 3.20 -1.45
N SER A 60 6.23 2.67 -2.50
CA SER A 60 6.94 2.04 -3.61
C SER A 60 7.89 3.00 -4.32
N GLY A 61 7.60 4.29 -4.28
CA GLY A 61 8.45 5.34 -4.87
C GLY A 61 9.44 5.98 -3.90
N CYS A 62 9.50 5.51 -2.66
CA CYS A 62 10.30 6.17 -1.61
C CYS A 62 11.53 5.37 -1.15
N TRP A 63 11.77 4.19 -1.71
CA TRP A 63 12.94 3.40 -1.35
C TRP A 63 14.20 4.03 -1.97
N THR A 64 15.22 4.28 -1.15
CA THR A 64 16.45 4.96 -1.62
C THR A 64 17.68 4.05 -1.62
N GLY A 65 17.61 2.92 -0.92
CA GLY A 65 18.77 2.06 -0.72
C GLY A 65 19.77 2.59 0.31
N ASP A 66 19.46 3.71 0.95
CA ASP A 66 20.34 4.39 1.92
C ASP A 66 19.51 4.79 3.14
N ALA A 67 19.81 4.19 4.29
CA ALA A 67 19.07 4.45 5.53
C ALA A 67 19.20 5.91 6.01
N GLU A 68 20.24 6.62 5.57
CA GLU A 68 20.44 8.02 5.92
C GLU A 68 19.65 8.97 5.02
N LEU A 69 19.18 8.49 3.87
CA LEU A 69 18.40 9.28 2.92
C LEU A 69 16.95 8.82 2.96
N ARG A 70 16.07 9.64 3.50
CA ARG A 70 14.65 9.31 3.62
C ARG A 70 13.81 10.18 2.70
N MET A 71 12.86 9.51 2.04
CA MET A 71 11.86 10.17 1.21
C MET A 71 10.49 9.98 1.85
N THR A 72 9.63 10.97 1.69
CA THR A 72 8.22 10.87 2.06
C THR A 72 7.36 11.11 0.82
N SER A 73 6.14 10.63 0.83
CA SER A 73 5.22 10.77 -0.29
C SER A 73 3.98 11.56 0.11
N LEU A 74 3.45 12.29 -0.86
CA LEU A 74 2.16 12.95 -0.78
C LEU A 74 1.31 12.45 -1.94
N THR A 75 0.12 11.95 -1.64
CA THR A 75 -0.82 11.46 -2.65
C THR A 75 -1.44 12.64 -3.38
N LEU A 76 -1.31 12.67 -4.70
CA LEU A 76 -1.93 13.70 -5.54
C LEU A 76 -3.22 13.20 -6.18
N SER A 77 -3.26 11.91 -6.53
CA SER A 77 -4.44 11.30 -7.15
C SER A 77 -4.47 9.82 -6.79
N LEU A 78 -5.63 9.32 -6.44
CA LEU A 78 -5.84 7.93 -6.08
C LEU A 78 -7.08 7.42 -6.79
N ASN A 79 -6.92 6.33 -7.55
CA ASN A 79 -8.02 5.64 -8.20
C ASN A 79 -8.03 4.19 -7.73
N VAL A 80 -9.17 3.72 -7.24
CA VAL A 80 -9.33 2.34 -6.77
C VAL A 80 -10.50 1.71 -7.50
N GLN A 81 -10.28 0.51 -8.03
CA GLN A 81 -11.31 -0.30 -8.63
C GLN A 81 -11.57 -1.51 -7.73
N TYR A 82 -12.81 -1.63 -7.27
CA TYR A 82 -13.24 -2.72 -6.39
C TYR A 82 -13.75 -3.85 -7.26
N ILE A 83 -13.08 -5.01 -7.20
CA ILE A 83 -13.29 -6.08 -8.17
C ILE A 83 -13.98 -7.28 -7.54
N GLY A 84 -13.53 -7.70 -6.35
CA GLY A 84 -14.05 -8.89 -5.70
C GLY A 84 -14.12 -8.74 -4.20
N LYS A 85 -14.75 -9.72 -3.57
CA LYS A 85 -14.89 -9.81 -2.12
C LYS A 85 -13.78 -10.72 -1.59
N ALA A 86 -13.07 -10.30 -0.55
CA ALA A 86 -12.07 -11.12 0.10
C ALA A 86 -12.71 -12.40 0.66
N GLN A 87 -12.06 -13.53 0.42
CA GLN A 87 -12.52 -14.84 0.88
C GLN A 87 -11.62 -15.41 1.98
N GLY A 88 -10.42 -14.89 2.10
CA GLY A 88 -9.44 -15.37 3.06
C GLY A 88 -9.41 -14.57 4.35
N SER A 89 -8.31 -14.67 5.06
CA SER A 89 -8.12 -14.06 6.38
C SER A 89 -7.07 -12.95 6.40
N ARG A 90 -6.37 -12.70 5.29
CA ARG A 90 -5.30 -11.72 5.22
C ARG A 90 -5.34 -11.01 3.88
N LEU A 91 -5.18 -9.68 3.91
CA LEU A 91 -5.06 -8.86 2.71
C LEU A 91 -3.60 -8.65 2.39
N ILE A 92 -3.27 -8.70 1.10
CA ILE A 92 -1.91 -8.56 0.59
C ILE A 92 -1.95 -7.54 -0.54
N CYS A 93 -1.24 -6.43 -0.40
CA CYS A 93 -1.22 -5.38 -1.39
C CYS A 93 0.20 -5.19 -1.91
N GLU A 94 0.39 -5.41 -3.20
CA GLU A 94 1.68 -5.19 -3.86
C GLU A 94 1.57 -4.03 -4.84
N ALA A 95 2.54 -3.12 -4.78
CA ALA A 95 2.57 -1.94 -5.63
C ALA A 95 3.94 -1.79 -6.28
N HIS A 96 3.94 -1.19 -7.47
CA HIS A 96 5.18 -0.89 -8.16
C HIS A 96 5.06 0.40 -8.96
N LEU A 97 6.20 1.04 -9.17
CA LEU A 97 6.29 2.24 -10.00
C LEU A 97 5.99 1.88 -11.46
N THR A 98 5.23 2.74 -12.13
CA THR A 98 4.96 2.61 -13.55
C THR A 98 5.63 3.70 -14.38
N GLY A 99 6.12 4.76 -13.72
CA GLY A 99 6.80 5.86 -14.40
C GLY A 99 6.98 7.05 -13.49
N GLY A 100 7.48 8.12 -14.06
CA GLY A 100 7.65 9.37 -13.36
C GLY A 100 9.09 9.88 -13.37
N GLY A 101 9.32 10.93 -12.60
CA GLY A 101 10.60 11.60 -12.50
C GLY A 101 11.07 11.72 -11.06
N ARG A 102 11.90 12.74 -10.82
CA ARG A 102 12.52 12.94 -9.52
C ARG A 102 11.49 13.27 -8.44
N SER A 103 10.49 14.07 -8.76
CA SER A 103 9.51 14.56 -7.80
C SER A 103 8.16 13.86 -7.92
N ILE A 104 7.62 13.80 -9.14
CA ILE A 104 6.29 13.20 -9.41
C ILE A 104 6.50 11.80 -9.94
N TYR A 105 5.73 10.83 -9.42
CA TYR A 105 5.78 9.46 -9.90
C TYR A 105 4.39 8.83 -9.95
N TYR A 106 4.29 7.80 -10.74
CA TYR A 106 3.07 7.04 -10.99
C TYR A 106 3.28 5.61 -10.51
N ALA A 107 2.26 5.03 -9.95
CA ALA A 107 2.32 3.65 -9.44
C ALA A 107 1.01 2.93 -9.69
N GLU A 108 1.08 1.61 -9.65
CA GLU A 108 -0.10 0.76 -9.65
C GLU A 108 0.01 -0.27 -8.54
N ALA A 109 -1.14 -0.78 -8.10
CA ALA A 109 -1.19 -1.77 -7.03
C ALA A 109 -2.27 -2.80 -7.30
N THR A 110 -2.04 -3.99 -6.76
CA THR A 110 -2.99 -5.10 -6.78
C THR A 110 -3.21 -5.57 -5.35
N LEU A 111 -4.46 -5.65 -4.95
CA LEU A 111 -4.87 -6.14 -3.63
C LEU A 111 -5.49 -7.52 -3.80
N THR A 112 -4.89 -8.50 -3.15
CA THR A 112 -5.38 -9.88 -3.12
C THR A 112 -5.57 -10.32 -1.67
N ASP A 113 -6.14 -11.49 -1.48
CA ASP A 113 -6.12 -12.14 -0.17
C ASP A 113 -5.17 -13.34 -0.19
N ASP A 114 -5.06 -14.02 0.95
CA ASP A 114 -4.17 -15.17 1.12
C ASP A 114 -4.65 -16.42 0.37
N LEU A 115 -5.83 -16.38 -0.23
CA LEU A 115 -6.34 -17.45 -1.11
C LEU A 115 -6.13 -17.11 -2.59
N GLY A 116 -5.52 -15.97 -2.89
CA GLY A 116 -5.30 -15.52 -4.26
C GLY A 116 -6.48 -14.81 -4.90
N THR A 117 -7.53 -14.49 -4.14
CA THR A 117 -8.68 -13.74 -4.65
C THR A 117 -8.28 -12.34 -5.02
N LEU A 118 -8.59 -11.90 -6.24
CA LEU A 118 -8.38 -10.52 -6.64
C LEU A 118 -9.49 -9.63 -6.05
N VAL A 119 -9.10 -8.74 -5.15
CA VAL A 119 -10.03 -7.92 -4.39
C VAL A 119 -10.19 -6.53 -4.99
N ALA A 120 -9.07 -5.89 -5.31
CA ALA A 120 -9.09 -4.54 -5.87
C ALA A 120 -7.80 -4.23 -6.62
N LYS A 121 -7.85 -3.21 -7.46
CA LYS A 121 -6.68 -2.66 -8.14
C LYS A 121 -6.69 -1.15 -8.00
N GLY A 122 -5.51 -0.54 -8.06
CA GLY A 122 -5.39 0.89 -8.00
C GLY A 122 -4.30 1.44 -8.88
N THR A 123 -4.45 2.71 -9.21
CA THR A 123 -3.42 3.54 -9.81
C THR A 123 -3.35 4.85 -9.07
N GLY A 124 -2.20 5.48 -9.08
CA GLY A 124 -2.06 6.74 -8.37
C GLY A 124 -0.92 7.59 -8.87
N VAL A 125 -0.97 8.85 -8.46
CA VAL A 125 0.04 9.85 -8.72
C VAL A 125 0.50 10.41 -7.38
N PHE A 126 1.81 10.52 -7.21
CA PHE A 126 2.41 10.88 -5.94
C PHE A 126 3.51 11.89 -6.15
N LYS A 127 3.76 12.68 -5.11
CA LYS A 127 4.91 13.56 -5.05
C LYS A 127 5.82 13.09 -3.93
N ARG A 128 7.10 12.87 -4.25
CA ARG A 128 8.08 12.52 -3.21
C ARG A 128 8.92 13.75 -2.86
N ARG A 129 9.36 13.76 -1.63
CA ARG A 129 10.20 14.83 -1.12
C ARG A 129 11.14 14.24 -0.08
N GLN A 130 12.38 14.73 -0.06
CA GLN A 130 13.33 14.34 0.96
C GLN A 130 12.89 14.90 2.32
N VAL A 131 12.98 14.07 3.34
CA VAL A 131 12.67 14.45 4.71
C VAL A 131 13.85 15.15 5.34
#